data_d5e14edf1400f32ae3dc4a2e029af0fa
#
_entry.id   d5e14edf1400f32ae3dc4a2e029af0fa
#
_cell.length_a   1.000
_cell.length_b   1.000
_cell.length_c   1.000
_cell.angle_alpha   90.00
_cell.angle_beta   90.00
_cell.angle_gamma   90.00
#
_symmetry.space_group_name_H-M   'P 1'
#
loop_
_entity.id
_entity.type
_entity.pdbx_description
1 polymer ?
#
loop_
_entity_poly.entity_id
_entity_poly.type
_entity_poly.pdbx_seq_one_letter_code
_entity_poly.pdbx_strand_id
1 'polypeptide(L)'
;MFYVVGSGPAGVACAYALVKRGLQVTMLDVGIELEPEKAKILEKLQKSKKLNPLLLQQIRGNMQATVKGVTQKLVYGSDYAYKEVSNHIPIIAKDVKCSSSFAKGGLSTVWGAALMPYLAEDIKDWPISIEDLAPYYKLVLDFMDIASAKDDLASIFPLYTENCQSFEQSKQAALLLKDMQHNKKQLNSAGIFFGSSRLAVQFSPTKDKPGCVYCGLCMHGCPYELIYSSAFTVDELKKHSNFLYKKDVVVEKLVEKNGMVKIIAYNRLNNKKLVFNGNRVFLACG
;
A
#
# COMPACT_ATOMS: atom_id res chain seq x y z
N MET A 1 -4.38 25.05 -8.70
CA MET A 1 -4.33 23.61 -9.06
C MET A 1 -3.16 22.96 -8.32
N PHE A 2 -3.42 21.87 -7.63
CA PHE A 2 -2.43 21.08 -6.91
C PHE A 2 -2.19 19.77 -7.67
N TYR A 3 -0.93 19.37 -7.80
CA TYR A 3 -0.57 18.10 -8.43
C TYR A 3 0.10 17.17 -7.43
N VAL A 4 -0.23 15.89 -7.50
CA VAL A 4 0.44 14.80 -6.78
C VAL A 4 1.01 13.84 -7.81
N VAL A 5 2.30 13.51 -7.73
CA VAL A 5 2.96 12.59 -8.65
C VAL A 5 3.14 11.25 -7.94
N GLY A 6 2.49 10.22 -8.49
CA GLY A 6 2.49 8.87 -7.94
C GLY A 6 1.25 8.55 -7.09
N SER A 7 0.74 7.33 -7.23
CA SER A 7 -0.45 6.81 -6.54
C SER A 7 -0.12 5.82 -5.40
N GLY A 8 1.14 5.72 -5.04
CA GLY A 8 1.58 4.94 -3.88
C GLY A 8 1.01 5.47 -2.55
N PRO A 9 1.28 4.82 -1.40
CA PRO A 9 0.72 5.20 -0.10
C PRO A 9 0.92 6.68 0.25
N ALA A 10 2.11 7.24 0.02
CA ALA A 10 2.38 8.66 0.28
C ALA A 10 1.55 9.58 -0.62
N GLY A 11 1.39 9.22 -1.91
CA GLY A 11 0.61 10.00 -2.87
C GLY A 11 -0.87 10.04 -2.54
N VAL A 12 -1.46 8.90 -2.19
CA VAL A 12 -2.89 8.87 -1.82
C VAL A 12 -3.14 9.57 -0.49
N ALA A 13 -2.25 9.47 0.50
CA ALA A 13 -2.38 10.18 1.76
C ALA A 13 -2.36 11.70 1.55
N CYS A 14 -1.42 12.18 0.73
CA CYS A 14 -1.34 13.58 0.33
C CYS A 14 -2.61 14.03 -0.41
N ALA A 15 -3.02 13.30 -1.44
CA ALA A 15 -4.21 13.63 -2.22
C ALA A 15 -5.48 13.62 -1.36
N TYR A 16 -5.65 12.62 -0.49
CA TYR A 16 -6.75 12.52 0.46
C TYR A 16 -6.84 13.76 1.35
N ALA A 17 -5.74 14.16 1.97
CA ALA A 17 -5.69 15.33 2.83
C ALA A 17 -6.03 16.63 2.09
N LEU A 18 -5.57 16.79 0.84
CA LEU A 18 -5.88 17.96 0.01
C LEU A 18 -7.35 17.99 -0.44
N VAL A 19 -7.87 16.83 -0.89
CA VAL A 19 -9.28 16.69 -1.34
C VAL A 19 -10.24 16.97 -0.20
N LYS A 20 -9.98 16.44 1.00
CA LYS A 20 -10.79 16.70 2.21
C LYS A 20 -10.81 18.16 2.64
N ARG A 21 -9.78 18.93 2.28
CA ARG A 21 -9.72 20.38 2.47
C ARG A 21 -10.42 21.18 1.35
N GLY A 22 -11.10 20.52 0.42
CA GLY A 22 -11.81 21.15 -0.69
C GLY A 22 -10.91 21.64 -1.83
N LEU A 23 -9.62 21.28 -1.85
CA LEU A 23 -8.67 21.72 -2.86
C LEU A 23 -8.83 20.92 -4.15
N GLN A 24 -8.60 21.58 -5.30
CA GLN A 24 -8.58 20.92 -6.61
C GLN A 24 -7.26 20.19 -6.81
N VAL A 25 -7.31 18.87 -6.92
CA VAL A 25 -6.15 17.98 -6.97
C VAL A 25 -6.15 17.17 -8.27
N THR A 26 -5.02 17.17 -8.96
CA THR A 26 -4.76 16.23 -10.07
C THR A 26 -3.62 15.29 -9.68
N MET A 27 -3.88 14.00 -9.68
CA MET A 27 -2.86 12.97 -9.51
C MET A 27 -2.35 12.52 -10.88
N LEU A 28 -1.02 12.62 -11.08
CA LEU A 28 -0.34 12.13 -12.28
C LEU A 28 0.35 10.81 -11.92
N ASP A 29 0.05 9.75 -12.67
CA ASP A 29 0.55 8.43 -12.35
C ASP A 29 0.83 7.62 -13.63
N VAL A 30 1.77 6.71 -13.57
CA VAL A 30 1.95 5.71 -14.64
C VAL A 30 0.77 4.75 -14.63
N GLY A 31 0.40 4.25 -13.47
CA GLY A 31 -0.89 3.63 -13.21
C GLY A 31 -1.17 2.35 -13.99
N ILE A 32 -0.18 1.46 -14.10
CA ILE A 32 -0.39 0.13 -14.69
C ILE A 32 -1.36 -0.66 -13.83
N GLU A 33 -2.36 -1.24 -14.44
CA GLU A 33 -3.39 -2.04 -13.78
C GLU A 33 -3.25 -3.53 -14.13
N LEU A 34 -3.89 -4.40 -13.35
CA LEU A 34 -3.97 -5.82 -13.62
C LEU A 34 -4.59 -6.08 -15.01
N GLU A 35 -4.08 -7.06 -15.73
CA GLU A 35 -4.56 -7.41 -17.06
C GLU A 35 -6.08 -7.72 -17.03
N PRO A 36 -6.85 -7.27 -18.05
CA PRO A 36 -8.32 -7.40 -18.08
C PRO A 36 -8.83 -8.83 -17.91
N GLU A 37 -8.11 -9.82 -18.43
CA GLU A 37 -8.46 -11.23 -18.33
C GLU A 37 -8.35 -11.71 -16.89
N LYS A 38 -7.29 -11.32 -16.17
CA LYS A 38 -7.07 -11.66 -14.76
C LYS A 38 -8.02 -10.91 -13.84
N ALA A 39 -8.32 -9.65 -14.15
CA ALA A 39 -9.33 -8.87 -13.44
C ALA A 39 -10.72 -9.53 -13.53
N LYS A 40 -11.12 -10.07 -14.69
CA LYS A 40 -12.37 -10.84 -14.85
C LYS A 40 -12.39 -12.12 -14.01
N ILE A 41 -11.25 -12.81 -13.86
CA ILE A 41 -11.18 -14.01 -12.99
C ILE A 41 -11.35 -13.60 -11.52
N LEU A 42 -10.72 -12.50 -11.11
CA LEU A 42 -10.86 -11.95 -9.77
C LEU A 42 -12.31 -11.58 -9.46
N GLU A 43 -12.98 -10.88 -10.37
CA GLU A 43 -14.39 -10.52 -10.25
C GLU A 43 -15.31 -11.75 -10.11
N LYS A 44 -15.05 -12.82 -10.88
CA LYS A 44 -15.79 -14.08 -10.76
C LYS A 44 -15.59 -14.74 -9.39
N LEU A 45 -14.37 -14.68 -8.84
CA LEU A 45 -14.08 -15.20 -7.50
C LEU A 45 -14.79 -14.39 -6.41
N GLN A 46 -14.80 -13.07 -6.51
CA GLN A 46 -15.49 -12.19 -5.56
C GLN A 46 -17.01 -12.46 -5.53
N LYS A 47 -17.61 -12.73 -6.69
CA LYS A 47 -19.04 -13.07 -6.80
C LYS A 47 -19.35 -14.52 -6.39
N SER A 48 -18.36 -15.38 -6.27
CA SER A 48 -18.56 -16.79 -5.92
C SER A 48 -18.81 -16.94 -4.41
N LYS A 49 -19.89 -17.64 -4.04
CA LYS A 49 -20.18 -17.97 -2.63
C LYS A 49 -19.20 -19.02 -2.05
N LYS A 50 -18.51 -19.76 -2.91
CA LYS A 50 -17.51 -20.76 -2.54
C LYS A 50 -16.25 -20.56 -3.38
N LEU A 51 -15.10 -20.80 -2.78
CA LEU A 51 -13.83 -20.78 -3.48
C LEU A 51 -13.83 -21.87 -4.58
N ASN A 52 -13.74 -21.44 -5.83
CA ASN A 52 -13.69 -22.35 -6.98
C ASN A 52 -12.24 -22.78 -7.25
N PRO A 53 -11.88 -24.07 -7.14
CA PRO A 53 -10.50 -24.55 -7.30
C PRO A 53 -9.88 -24.19 -8.65
N LEU A 54 -10.64 -24.22 -9.73
CA LEU A 54 -10.14 -23.87 -11.07
C LEU A 54 -9.80 -22.38 -11.17
N LEU A 55 -10.67 -21.51 -10.66
CA LEU A 55 -10.40 -20.08 -10.61
C LEU A 55 -9.22 -19.75 -9.70
N LEU A 56 -9.07 -20.46 -8.58
CA LEU A 56 -7.93 -20.31 -7.68
C LEU A 56 -6.62 -20.72 -8.35
N GLN A 57 -6.61 -21.80 -9.11
CA GLN A 57 -5.43 -22.22 -9.88
C GLN A 57 -5.04 -21.16 -10.91
N GLN A 58 -6.01 -20.56 -11.59
CA GLN A 58 -5.78 -19.48 -12.56
C GLN A 58 -5.20 -18.21 -11.87
N ILE A 59 -5.69 -17.87 -10.67
CA ILE A 59 -5.15 -16.75 -9.88
C ILE A 59 -3.74 -17.01 -9.35
N ARG A 60 -3.44 -18.22 -8.91
CA ARG A 60 -2.09 -18.58 -8.49
C ARG A 60 -1.11 -18.47 -9.66
N GLY A 61 -1.54 -18.80 -10.87
CA GLY A 61 -0.70 -18.83 -12.05
C GLY A 61 0.44 -19.85 -11.93
N ASN A 62 1.21 -19.97 -13.00
CA ASN A 62 2.39 -20.84 -13.04
C ASN A 62 3.70 -20.03 -12.95
N MET A 63 3.62 -18.71 -12.81
CA MET A 63 4.81 -17.86 -12.77
C MET A 63 5.41 -17.86 -11.36
N GLN A 64 6.68 -18.23 -11.30
CA GLN A 64 7.54 -17.98 -10.16
C GLN A 64 8.64 -17.03 -10.61
N ALA A 65 8.65 -15.82 -10.08
CA ALA A 65 9.76 -14.92 -10.28
C ALA A 65 10.63 -14.96 -9.02
N THR A 66 11.89 -15.29 -9.21
CA THR A 66 12.91 -15.27 -8.15
C THR A 66 13.96 -14.23 -8.50
N VAL A 67 14.21 -13.30 -7.59
CA VAL A 67 15.30 -12.35 -7.68
C VAL A 67 16.34 -12.71 -6.63
N LYS A 68 17.50 -13.22 -7.06
CA LYS A 68 18.61 -13.65 -6.18
C LYS A 68 18.15 -14.57 -5.01
N GLY A 69 17.33 -15.59 -5.32
CA GLY A 69 16.85 -16.57 -4.34
C GLY A 69 15.64 -16.14 -3.51
N VAL A 70 15.14 -14.92 -3.67
CA VAL A 70 13.91 -14.46 -3.01
C VAL A 70 12.76 -14.48 -4.00
N THR A 71 11.69 -15.18 -3.66
CA THR A 71 10.48 -15.23 -4.50
C THR A 71 9.76 -13.88 -4.45
N GLN A 72 9.50 -13.30 -5.61
CA GLN A 72 8.66 -12.11 -5.72
C GLN A 72 7.20 -12.48 -5.54
N LYS A 73 6.44 -11.61 -4.89
CA LYS A 73 4.99 -11.74 -4.76
C LYS A 73 4.33 -11.33 -6.08
N LEU A 74 3.88 -12.33 -6.85
CA LEU A 74 3.13 -12.13 -8.08
C LEU A 74 1.64 -12.25 -7.79
N VAL A 75 1.01 -11.12 -7.46
CA VAL A 75 -0.41 -11.09 -7.14
C VAL A 75 -1.24 -11.43 -8.38
N TYR A 76 -2.21 -12.30 -8.19
CA TYR A 76 -3.11 -12.81 -9.22
C TYR A 76 -2.37 -13.47 -10.41
N GLY A 77 -1.19 -14.06 -10.14
CA GLY A 77 -0.35 -14.67 -11.15
C GLY A 77 0.17 -13.68 -12.21
N SER A 78 0.30 -12.41 -11.86
CA SER A 78 0.75 -11.33 -12.73
C SER A 78 1.98 -10.63 -12.17
N ASP A 79 2.81 -10.15 -13.06
CA ASP A 79 3.97 -9.30 -12.76
C ASP A 79 3.68 -7.80 -12.98
N TYR A 80 2.41 -7.40 -13.18
CA TYR A 80 2.02 -6.02 -13.54
C TYR A 80 2.60 -4.95 -12.60
N ALA A 81 2.81 -5.31 -11.32
CA ALA A 81 3.37 -4.40 -10.34
C ALA A 81 4.86 -4.06 -10.60
N TYR A 82 5.56 -4.85 -11.42
CA TYR A 82 7.00 -4.72 -11.68
C TYR A 82 7.31 -4.38 -13.14
N LYS A 83 6.27 -4.31 -14.00
CA LYS A 83 6.43 -4.08 -15.45
C LYS A 83 6.95 -2.68 -15.76
N GLU A 84 7.74 -2.62 -16.83
CA GLU A 84 8.14 -1.42 -17.57
C GLU A 84 9.02 -0.41 -16.80
N VAL A 85 9.28 -0.58 -15.53
CA VAL A 85 10.05 0.40 -14.73
C VAL A 85 11.41 0.69 -15.37
N SER A 86 12.17 -0.34 -15.72
CA SER A 86 13.50 -0.21 -16.33
C SER A 86 13.48 0.45 -17.72
N ASN A 87 12.35 0.45 -18.40
CA ASN A 87 12.21 1.05 -19.71
C ASN A 87 12.14 2.59 -19.67
N HIS A 88 11.71 3.12 -18.52
CA HIS A 88 11.44 4.55 -18.36
C HIS A 88 12.34 5.21 -17.31
N ILE A 89 12.76 4.47 -16.28
CA ILE A 89 13.59 4.98 -15.19
C ILE A 89 14.84 4.10 -15.07
N PRO A 90 16.03 4.58 -15.47
CA PRO A 90 17.27 3.88 -15.22
C PRO A 90 17.56 3.88 -13.69
N ILE A 91 17.50 2.72 -13.06
CA ILE A 91 17.84 2.58 -11.63
C ILE A 91 19.31 2.19 -11.53
N ILE A 92 20.11 3.10 -10.99
CA ILE A 92 21.52 2.83 -10.65
C ILE A 92 21.58 2.63 -9.14
N ALA A 93 21.71 1.37 -8.72
CA ALA A 93 21.77 1.01 -7.31
C ALA A 93 23.20 0.54 -6.98
N LYS A 94 23.84 1.22 -5.99
CA LYS A 94 25.13 0.83 -5.45
C LYS A 94 24.92 0.39 -4.00
N ASP A 95 25.30 -0.86 -3.70
CA ASP A 95 25.24 -1.48 -2.37
C ASP A 95 23.84 -1.53 -1.73
N VAL A 96 22.78 -1.22 -2.51
CA VAL A 96 21.38 -1.30 -2.09
C VAL A 96 20.56 -2.06 -3.13
N LYS A 97 19.42 -2.62 -2.70
CA LYS A 97 18.38 -3.12 -3.61
C LYS A 97 17.24 -2.09 -3.61
N CYS A 98 16.93 -1.56 -4.78
CA CYS A 98 15.81 -0.67 -4.98
C CYS A 98 14.80 -1.36 -5.90
N SER A 99 13.55 -1.37 -5.52
CA SER A 99 12.43 -1.82 -6.35
C SER A 99 11.44 -0.67 -6.48
N SER A 100 11.03 -0.40 -7.71
CA SER A 100 10.01 0.60 -8.01
C SER A 100 8.82 -0.09 -8.67
N SER A 101 7.69 0.58 -8.69
CA SER A 101 6.47 0.06 -9.30
C SER A 101 5.74 1.18 -10.04
N PHE A 102 5.33 0.90 -11.26
CA PHE A 102 4.43 1.74 -12.04
C PHE A 102 2.97 1.34 -11.91
N ALA A 103 2.66 0.36 -11.06
CA ALA A 103 1.28 -0.01 -10.81
C ALA A 103 0.50 1.13 -10.16
N LYS A 104 -0.78 1.26 -10.51
CA LYS A 104 -1.72 2.03 -9.72
C LYS A 104 -1.71 1.51 -8.28
N GLY A 105 -1.38 2.39 -7.32
CA GLY A 105 -1.15 2.00 -5.93
C GLY A 105 0.30 1.65 -5.58
N GLY A 106 1.21 1.65 -6.55
CA GLY A 106 2.62 1.38 -6.34
C GLY A 106 2.88 0.02 -5.68
N LEU A 107 3.93 -0.10 -4.87
CA LEU A 107 4.29 -1.34 -4.18
C LEU A 107 3.27 -1.79 -3.13
N SER A 108 2.29 -0.96 -2.75
CA SER A 108 1.20 -1.41 -1.86
C SER A 108 0.31 -2.48 -2.49
N THR A 109 0.41 -2.72 -3.78
CA THR A 109 -0.29 -3.82 -4.48
C THR A 109 0.31 -5.19 -4.17
N VAL A 110 1.59 -5.23 -3.76
CA VAL A 110 2.35 -6.47 -3.55
C VAL A 110 2.99 -6.59 -2.16
N TRP A 111 2.72 -5.67 -1.26
CA TRP A 111 3.33 -5.64 0.07
C TRP A 111 2.77 -6.71 1.03
N GLY A 112 3.39 -6.86 2.20
CA GLY A 112 2.95 -7.78 3.25
C GLY A 112 1.93 -7.18 4.23
N ALA A 113 1.51 -5.94 4.02
CA ALA A 113 0.54 -5.20 4.84
C ALA A 113 0.95 -4.97 6.31
N ALA A 114 2.22 -5.18 6.67
CA ALA A 114 2.69 -4.86 8.01
C ALA A 114 2.76 -3.34 8.22
N LEU A 115 2.22 -2.88 9.33
CA LEU A 115 2.18 -1.47 9.72
C LEU A 115 2.86 -1.29 11.06
N MET A 116 3.85 -0.39 11.10
CA MET A 116 4.47 0.03 12.36
C MET A 116 4.74 1.53 12.29
N PRO A 117 4.43 2.30 13.34
CA PRO A 117 4.88 3.68 13.44
C PRO A 117 6.40 3.70 13.60
N TYR A 118 7.03 4.80 13.21
CA TYR A 118 8.43 5.02 13.55
C TYR A 118 8.60 5.14 15.06
N LEU A 119 9.74 4.70 15.56
CA LEU A 119 10.19 5.00 16.91
C LEU A 119 10.93 6.35 16.91
N ALA A 120 10.99 7.01 18.07
CA ALA A 120 11.72 8.26 18.21
C ALA A 120 13.19 8.11 17.78
N GLU A 121 13.81 6.96 18.07
CA GLU A 121 15.19 6.65 17.69
C GLU A 121 15.37 6.52 16.16
N ASP A 122 14.35 6.01 15.44
CA ASP A 122 14.42 5.86 13.98
C ASP A 122 14.44 7.20 13.26
N ILE A 123 13.86 8.24 13.87
CA ILE A 123 13.71 9.58 13.27
C ILE A 123 14.47 10.68 14.02
N LYS A 124 15.39 10.33 14.90
CA LYS A 124 16.14 11.29 15.73
C LYS A 124 16.86 12.38 14.92
N ASP A 125 17.27 12.04 13.68
CA ASP A 125 17.96 12.96 12.77
C ASP A 125 16.98 13.69 11.82
N TRP A 126 15.67 13.49 11.97
CA TRP A 126 14.67 14.18 11.17
C TRP A 126 14.31 15.53 11.79
N PRO A 127 13.87 16.52 11.00
CA PRO A 127 13.43 17.82 11.50
C PRO A 127 12.03 17.82 12.13
N ILE A 128 11.49 16.65 12.47
CA ILE A 128 10.16 16.42 13.06
C ILE A 128 10.26 15.37 14.16
N SER A 129 9.33 15.39 15.09
CA SER A 129 9.23 14.45 16.22
C SER A 129 8.11 13.41 16.03
N ILE A 130 8.03 12.43 16.92
CA ILE A 130 6.91 11.46 16.96
C ILE A 130 5.60 12.17 17.31
N GLU A 131 5.63 13.19 18.15
CA GLU A 131 4.47 13.99 18.54
C GLU A 131 3.92 14.76 17.31
N ASP A 132 4.79 15.23 16.43
CA ASP A 132 4.39 15.85 15.17
C ASP A 132 3.72 14.85 14.22
N LEU A 133 4.16 13.58 14.21
CA LEU A 133 3.61 12.52 13.35
C LEU A 133 2.30 11.91 13.91
N ALA A 134 2.12 11.87 15.21
CA ALA A 134 1.01 11.18 15.87
C ALA A 134 -0.40 11.55 15.34
N PRO A 135 -0.72 12.83 15.07
CA PRO A 135 -2.01 13.20 14.47
C PRO A 135 -2.21 12.61 13.07
N TYR A 136 -1.14 12.50 12.29
CA TYR A 136 -1.19 11.99 10.92
C TYR A 136 -1.32 10.46 10.87
N TYR A 137 -0.76 9.72 11.83
CA TYR A 137 -1.03 8.29 11.98
C TYR A 137 -2.52 8.03 12.19
N LYS A 138 -3.21 8.85 12.98
CA LYS A 138 -4.68 8.77 13.15
C LYS A 138 -5.42 9.02 11.84
N LEU A 139 -5.03 10.05 11.08
CA LEU A 139 -5.69 10.41 9.82
C LEU A 139 -5.54 9.33 8.74
N VAL A 140 -4.43 8.60 8.72
CA VAL A 140 -4.24 7.49 7.77
C VAL A 140 -5.26 6.37 8.02
N LEU A 141 -5.69 6.17 9.26
CA LEU A 141 -6.69 5.15 9.61
C LEU A 141 -8.12 5.51 9.19
N ASP A 142 -8.36 6.72 8.67
CA ASP A 142 -9.66 7.09 8.07
C ASP A 142 -9.93 6.33 6.76
N PHE A 143 -8.89 5.86 6.08
CA PHE A 143 -9.02 5.17 4.79
C PHE A 143 -8.28 3.82 4.73
N MET A 144 -7.66 3.40 5.83
CA MET A 144 -6.92 2.15 5.92
C MET A 144 -7.26 1.41 7.22
N ASP A 145 -7.89 0.26 7.08
CA ASP A 145 -8.17 -0.61 8.23
C ASP A 145 -6.87 -1.10 8.88
N ILE A 146 -6.90 -1.26 10.20
CA ILE A 146 -5.84 -1.91 10.95
C ILE A 146 -6.40 -3.09 11.73
N ALA A 147 -5.73 -4.22 11.61
CA ALA A 147 -5.97 -5.40 12.41
C ALA A 147 -4.79 -5.67 13.34
N SER A 148 -5.08 -5.84 14.62
CA SER A 148 -4.10 -6.12 15.68
C SER A 148 -4.81 -6.50 16.97
N ALA A 149 -4.04 -6.65 18.06
CA ALA A 149 -4.54 -6.69 19.42
C ALA A 149 -3.93 -5.56 20.25
N LYS A 150 -4.67 -5.10 21.27
CA LYS A 150 -4.13 -4.23 22.32
C LYS A 150 -3.28 -5.12 23.23
N ASP A 151 -1.99 -5.08 23.06
CA ASP A 151 -0.99 -5.90 23.74
C ASP A 151 0.20 -5.06 24.21
N ASP A 152 1.22 -5.70 24.78
CA ASP A 152 2.39 -5.02 25.32
C ASP A 152 3.22 -4.27 24.29
N LEU A 153 3.13 -4.67 23.02
CA LEU A 153 3.78 -3.92 21.94
C LEU A 153 3.17 -2.54 21.72
N ALA A 154 1.98 -2.25 22.25
CA ALA A 154 1.39 -0.92 22.15
C ALA A 154 2.21 0.16 22.88
N SER A 155 3.05 -0.21 23.86
CA SER A 155 3.98 0.70 24.52
C SER A 155 5.15 1.12 23.62
N ILE A 156 5.51 0.27 22.65
CA ILE A 156 6.60 0.52 21.69
C ILE A 156 6.01 0.98 20.34
N PHE A 157 4.99 0.27 19.85
CA PHE A 157 4.30 0.55 18.61
C PHE A 157 2.82 0.86 18.86
N PRO A 158 2.47 2.11 19.20
CA PRO A 158 1.09 2.53 19.46
C PRO A 158 0.20 2.27 18.24
N LEU A 159 -1.06 1.88 18.50
CA LEU A 159 -2.02 1.59 17.41
C LEU A 159 -2.65 2.85 16.82
N TYR A 160 -2.60 3.97 17.52
CA TYR A 160 -3.25 5.24 17.18
C TYR A 160 -4.76 5.16 16.91
N THR A 161 -5.39 4.04 17.27
CA THR A 161 -6.84 3.83 17.20
C THR A 161 -7.30 2.94 18.34
N GLU A 162 -8.54 3.16 18.77
CA GLU A 162 -9.25 2.26 19.67
C GLU A 162 -9.96 1.13 18.89
N ASN A 163 -10.17 1.31 17.58
CA ASN A 163 -10.95 0.44 16.71
C ASN A 163 -10.04 -0.43 15.85
N CYS A 164 -9.19 -1.26 16.47
CA CYS A 164 -8.46 -2.28 15.73
C CYS A 164 -9.28 -3.57 15.63
N GLN A 165 -9.23 -4.18 14.44
CA GLN A 165 -9.89 -5.47 14.21
C GLN A 165 -9.05 -6.61 14.80
N SER A 166 -9.69 -7.60 15.40
CA SER A 166 -9.02 -8.82 15.84
C SER A 166 -8.99 -9.87 14.71
N PHE A 167 -8.04 -10.78 14.79
CA PHE A 167 -7.94 -11.92 13.87
C PHE A 167 -7.55 -13.19 14.61
N GLU A 168 -7.95 -14.33 14.07
CA GLU A 168 -7.57 -15.64 14.62
C GLU A 168 -6.12 -15.97 14.30
N GLN A 169 -5.40 -16.41 15.31
CA GLN A 169 -4.04 -16.87 15.17
C GLN A 169 -4.01 -18.33 14.70
N SER A 170 -2.96 -18.71 13.97
CA SER A 170 -2.72 -20.12 13.71
C SER A 170 -2.50 -20.88 15.03
N LYS A 171 -2.82 -22.18 15.06
CA LYS A 171 -2.59 -23.01 16.24
C LYS A 171 -1.14 -22.94 16.75
N GLN A 172 -0.17 -22.93 15.83
CA GLN A 172 1.24 -22.81 16.15
C GLN A 172 1.55 -21.46 16.80
N ALA A 173 1.06 -20.35 16.24
CA ALA A 173 1.28 -19.02 16.79
C ALA A 173 0.62 -18.87 18.18
N ALA A 174 -0.58 -19.41 18.37
CA ALA A 174 -1.28 -19.40 19.64
C ALA A 174 -0.52 -20.16 20.74
N LEU A 175 0.06 -21.31 20.41
CA LEU A 175 0.89 -22.07 21.35
C LEU A 175 2.15 -21.29 21.71
N LEU A 176 2.88 -20.75 20.73
CA LEU A 176 4.07 -19.95 20.97
C LEU A 176 3.77 -18.73 21.86
N LEU A 177 2.72 -17.99 21.54
CA LEU A 177 2.31 -16.82 22.32
C LEU A 177 1.92 -17.19 23.77
N LYS A 178 1.28 -18.35 23.97
CA LYS A 178 0.98 -18.86 25.31
C LYS A 178 2.25 -19.13 26.10
N ASP A 179 3.26 -19.76 25.49
CA ASP A 179 4.54 -20.05 26.15
C ASP A 179 5.32 -18.76 26.45
N MET A 180 5.34 -17.83 25.51
CA MET A 180 5.95 -16.51 25.71
C MET A 180 5.24 -15.72 26.81
N GLN A 181 3.91 -15.77 26.87
CA GLN A 181 3.14 -15.10 27.92
C GLN A 181 3.42 -15.69 29.30
N HIS A 182 3.60 -17.01 29.39
CA HIS A 182 3.99 -17.66 30.65
C HIS A 182 5.36 -17.18 31.15
N ASN A 183 6.30 -16.95 30.21
CA ASN A 183 7.67 -16.51 30.50
C ASN A 183 7.88 -14.98 30.33
N LYS A 184 6.80 -14.21 30.29
CA LYS A 184 6.81 -12.78 29.96
C LYS A 184 7.82 -11.94 30.78
N LYS A 185 7.84 -12.13 32.09
CA LYS A 185 8.76 -11.37 32.97
C LYS A 185 10.23 -11.60 32.60
N GLN A 186 10.60 -12.86 32.36
CA GLN A 186 11.96 -13.22 31.98
C GLN A 186 12.32 -12.67 30.59
N LEU A 187 11.38 -12.77 29.63
CA LEU A 187 11.58 -12.23 28.27
C LEU A 187 11.74 -10.71 28.31
N ASN A 188 10.87 -9.99 29.00
CA ASN A 188 10.97 -8.54 29.12
C ASN A 188 12.25 -8.08 29.82
N SER A 189 12.73 -8.81 30.85
CA SER A 189 14.02 -8.48 31.49
C SER A 189 15.22 -8.71 30.55
N ALA A 190 15.07 -9.58 29.56
CA ALA A 190 16.04 -9.80 28.47
C ALA A 190 15.88 -8.84 27.28
N GLY A 191 14.97 -7.85 27.37
CA GLY A 191 14.69 -6.89 26.30
C GLY A 191 13.83 -7.45 25.17
N ILE A 192 13.17 -8.60 25.37
CA ILE A 192 12.34 -9.23 24.34
C ILE A 192 10.87 -8.89 24.60
N PHE A 193 10.27 -8.14 23.67
CA PHE A 193 8.85 -7.79 23.66
C PHE A 193 8.15 -8.52 22.53
N PHE A 194 6.90 -8.90 22.72
CA PHE A 194 6.13 -9.68 21.75
C PHE A 194 4.65 -9.31 21.77
N GLY A 195 3.97 -9.59 20.66
CA GLY A 195 2.53 -9.31 20.52
C GLY A 195 2.02 -9.64 19.13
N SER A 196 0.81 -9.19 18.84
CA SER A 196 0.14 -9.40 17.56
C SER A 196 0.74 -8.53 16.46
N SER A 197 0.79 -9.06 15.26
CA SER A 197 1.12 -8.27 14.07
C SER A 197 0.14 -7.10 13.92
N ARG A 198 0.64 -6.00 13.36
CA ARG A 198 -0.15 -4.85 12.96
C ARG A 198 -0.29 -4.89 11.45
N LEU A 199 -1.51 -5.12 10.97
CA LEU A 199 -1.75 -5.42 9.57
C LEU A 199 -2.78 -4.48 8.97
N ALA A 200 -2.49 -3.94 7.79
CA ALA A 200 -3.45 -3.21 6.97
C ALA A 200 -4.37 -4.19 6.25
N VAL A 201 -5.20 -4.91 7.01
CA VAL A 201 -6.09 -5.94 6.49
C VAL A 201 -7.47 -5.81 7.13
N GLN A 202 -8.51 -5.87 6.33
CA GLN A 202 -9.88 -5.90 6.77
C GLN A 202 -10.26 -7.35 7.14
N PHE A 203 -10.29 -7.68 8.43
CA PHE A 203 -10.69 -9.02 8.91
C PHE A 203 -12.19 -9.14 9.14
N SER A 204 -12.84 -8.10 9.63
CA SER A 204 -14.28 -8.10 9.88
C SER A 204 -15.07 -7.88 8.60
N PRO A 205 -16.26 -8.51 8.46
CA PRO A 205 -17.10 -8.27 7.30
C PRO A 205 -17.66 -6.84 7.31
N THR A 206 -17.87 -6.30 6.12
CA THR A 206 -18.62 -5.07 5.88
C THR A 206 -19.82 -5.35 4.99
N LYS A 207 -20.61 -4.30 4.66
CA LYS A 207 -21.73 -4.45 3.73
C LYS A 207 -21.28 -4.99 2.36
N ASP A 208 -20.08 -4.61 1.91
CA ASP A 208 -19.62 -4.88 0.55
C ASP A 208 -18.53 -5.97 0.48
N LYS A 209 -17.93 -6.36 1.61
CA LYS A 209 -16.85 -7.34 1.65
C LYS A 209 -17.07 -8.39 2.75
N PRO A 210 -16.74 -9.67 2.50
CA PRO A 210 -17.02 -10.78 3.44
C PRO A 210 -16.15 -10.76 4.71
N GLY A 211 -15.09 -9.94 4.76
CA GLY A 211 -14.03 -10.10 5.74
C GLY A 211 -13.09 -11.27 5.40
N CYS A 212 -12.08 -11.49 6.23
CA CYS A 212 -11.10 -12.55 5.97
C CYS A 212 -11.71 -13.94 6.21
N VAL A 213 -11.68 -14.77 5.18
CA VAL A 213 -12.15 -16.18 5.23
C VAL A 213 -11.00 -17.18 5.42
N TYR A 214 -9.82 -16.72 5.75
CA TYR A 214 -8.61 -17.55 6.01
C TYR A 214 -8.26 -18.51 4.87
N CYS A 215 -8.45 -18.09 3.62
CA CYS A 215 -8.23 -18.93 2.43
C CYS A 215 -6.76 -19.24 2.13
N GLY A 216 -5.81 -18.62 2.83
CA GLY A 216 -4.36 -18.83 2.65
C GLY A 216 -3.77 -18.25 1.35
N LEU A 217 -4.49 -17.39 0.62
CA LEU A 217 -4.06 -16.86 -0.68
C LEU A 217 -3.29 -15.54 -0.59
N CYS A 218 -2.91 -15.05 0.60
CA CYS A 218 -2.32 -13.73 0.79
C CYS A 218 -1.07 -13.48 -0.07
N MET A 219 -0.26 -14.52 -0.31
CA MET A 219 0.92 -14.43 -1.16
C MET A 219 0.61 -14.39 -2.67
N HIS A 220 -0.60 -14.82 -3.07
CA HIS A 220 -1.06 -14.80 -4.46
C HIS A 220 -2.01 -13.65 -4.77
N GLY A 221 -2.22 -12.75 -3.81
CA GLY A 221 -3.23 -11.70 -3.87
C GLY A 221 -4.54 -12.12 -3.19
N CYS A 222 -5.12 -11.20 -2.42
CA CYS A 222 -6.39 -11.45 -1.75
C CYS A 222 -7.54 -11.38 -2.76
N PRO A 223 -8.29 -12.48 -3.01
CA PRO A 223 -9.39 -12.46 -3.98
C PRO A 223 -10.54 -11.54 -3.57
N TYR A 224 -10.62 -11.18 -2.29
CA TYR A 224 -11.65 -10.29 -1.74
C TYR A 224 -11.14 -8.85 -1.50
N GLU A 225 -9.91 -8.52 -1.93
CA GLU A 225 -9.32 -7.20 -1.79
C GLU A 225 -9.33 -6.67 -0.34
N LEU A 226 -9.03 -7.57 0.62
CA LEU A 226 -9.01 -7.24 2.05
C LEU A 226 -7.65 -6.73 2.53
N ILE A 227 -6.58 -7.05 1.81
CA ILE A 227 -5.26 -6.47 2.05
C ILE A 227 -5.27 -5.07 1.42
N TYR A 228 -5.04 -4.04 2.24
CA TYR A 228 -5.06 -2.67 1.74
C TYR A 228 -4.10 -2.46 0.58
N SER A 229 -4.58 -1.76 -0.42
CA SER A 229 -3.79 -1.18 -1.50
C SER A 229 -4.21 0.26 -1.71
N SER A 230 -3.26 1.16 -1.89
CA SER A 230 -3.56 2.56 -2.19
C SER A 230 -4.32 2.75 -3.52
N ALA A 231 -4.32 1.74 -4.38
CA ALA A 231 -5.20 1.71 -5.55
C ALA A 231 -6.69 1.87 -5.19
N PHE A 232 -7.13 1.28 -4.06
CA PHE A 232 -8.51 1.41 -3.57
C PHE A 232 -8.82 2.85 -3.15
N THR A 233 -7.88 3.50 -2.46
CA THR A 233 -8.03 4.91 -2.09
C THR A 233 -8.07 5.82 -3.31
N VAL A 234 -7.31 5.51 -4.39
CA VAL A 234 -7.45 6.24 -5.67
C VAL A 234 -8.88 6.11 -6.21
N ASP A 235 -9.47 4.91 -6.18
CA ASP A 235 -10.84 4.71 -6.69
C ASP A 235 -11.89 5.43 -5.84
N GLU A 236 -11.70 5.50 -4.52
CA GLU A 236 -12.54 6.31 -3.65
C GLU A 236 -12.37 7.81 -3.94
N LEU A 237 -11.14 8.29 -4.10
CA LEU A 237 -10.87 9.70 -4.44
C LEU A 237 -11.49 10.11 -5.77
N LYS A 238 -11.54 9.22 -6.76
CA LYS A 238 -12.20 9.48 -8.08
C LYS A 238 -13.69 9.79 -7.97
N LYS A 239 -14.35 9.46 -6.85
CA LYS A 239 -15.74 9.82 -6.59
C LYS A 239 -15.93 11.29 -6.19
N HIS A 240 -14.85 11.99 -5.83
CA HIS A 240 -14.88 13.40 -5.46
C HIS A 240 -14.72 14.31 -6.69
N SER A 241 -15.58 15.32 -6.83
CA SER A 241 -15.59 16.27 -7.96
C SER A 241 -14.32 17.14 -8.04
N ASN A 242 -13.60 17.29 -6.93
CA ASN A 242 -12.36 18.06 -6.84
C ASN A 242 -11.10 17.20 -6.98
N PHE A 243 -11.23 15.94 -7.45
CA PHE A 243 -10.10 15.05 -7.71
C PHE A 243 -10.10 14.56 -9.14
N LEU A 244 -8.93 14.60 -9.79
CA LEU A 244 -8.71 14.06 -11.13
C LEU A 244 -7.51 13.10 -11.13
N TYR A 245 -7.73 11.86 -11.53
CA TYR A 245 -6.67 10.86 -11.75
C TYR A 245 -6.31 10.78 -13.24
N LYS A 246 -5.03 11.03 -13.56
CA LYS A 246 -4.49 10.91 -14.92
C LYS A 246 -3.46 9.78 -14.95
N LYS A 247 -3.83 8.66 -15.54
CA LYS A 247 -2.94 7.52 -15.78
C LYS A 247 -2.14 7.66 -17.09
N ASP A 248 -1.19 6.76 -17.27
CA ASP A 248 -0.26 6.70 -18.42
C ASP A 248 0.62 7.96 -18.55
N VAL A 249 0.91 8.62 -17.41
CA VAL A 249 1.75 9.83 -17.36
C VAL A 249 3.06 9.51 -16.64
N VAL A 250 4.18 9.63 -17.38
CA VAL A 250 5.53 9.56 -16.83
C VAL A 250 6.04 10.99 -16.66
N VAL A 251 6.25 11.43 -15.43
CA VAL A 251 6.80 12.75 -15.12
C VAL A 251 8.32 12.67 -15.18
N GLU A 252 8.93 13.54 -16.00
CA GLU A 252 10.38 13.55 -16.20
C GLU A 252 11.07 14.69 -15.46
N LYS A 253 10.42 15.87 -15.42
CA LYS A 253 11.08 17.07 -14.91
C LYS A 253 10.08 18.06 -14.33
N LEU A 254 10.47 18.71 -13.25
CA LEU A 254 9.79 19.87 -12.70
C LEU A 254 10.65 21.12 -12.90
N VAL A 255 10.01 22.22 -13.27
CA VAL A 255 10.66 23.52 -13.41
C VAL A 255 9.83 24.55 -12.66
N GLU A 256 10.41 25.09 -11.60
CA GLU A 256 9.79 26.19 -10.83
C GLU A 256 10.19 27.53 -11.45
N LYS A 257 9.21 28.38 -11.69
CA LYS A 257 9.42 29.76 -12.15
C LYS A 257 8.26 30.65 -11.69
N ASN A 258 8.58 31.76 -11.07
CA ASN A 258 7.61 32.80 -10.65
C ASN A 258 6.47 32.23 -9.77
N GLY A 259 6.78 31.33 -8.82
CA GLY A 259 5.80 30.73 -7.91
C GLY A 259 4.87 29.70 -8.55
N MET A 260 5.12 29.33 -9.80
CA MET A 260 4.42 28.27 -10.52
C MET A 260 5.36 27.11 -10.84
N VAL A 261 4.85 25.90 -10.84
CA VAL A 261 5.61 24.70 -11.21
C VAL A 261 5.10 24.16 -12.55
N LYS A 262 6.00 24.13 -13.53
CA LYS A 262 5.78 23.45 -14.80
C LYS A 262 6.23 22.01 -14.69
N ILE A 263 5.32 21.07 -14.98
CA ILE A 263 5.55 19.64 -14.99
C ILE A 263 5.74 19.20 -16.43
N ILE A 264 6.90 18.64 -16.73
CA ILE A 264 7.22 18.07 -18.05
C ILE A 264 7.09 16.56 -17.91
N ALA A 265 6.28 15.97 -18.77
CA ALA A 265 5.94 14.55 -18.75
C ALA A 265 5.73 14.03 -20.18
N TYR A 266 5.55 12.74 -20.33
CA TYR A 266 5.08 12.12 -21.55
C TYR A 266 4.04 11.04 -21.27
N ASN A 267 3.24 10.75 -22.28
CA ASN A 267 2.30 9.64 -22.20
C ASN A 267 3.06 8.32 -22.49
N ARG A 268 2.98 7.37 -21.56
CA ARG A 268 3.68 6.09 -21.61
C ARG A 268 3.41 5.27 -22.88
N LEU A 269 2.17 5.31 -23.39
CA LEU A 269 1.72 4.44 -24.49
C LEU A 269 2.17 4.93 -25.87
N ASN A 270 2.31 6.25 -26.06
CA ASN A 270 2.57 6.84 -27.35
C ASN A 270 3.71 7.87 -27.39
N ASN A 271 4.43 8.03 -26.28
CA ASN A 271 5.54 8.96 -26.08
C ASN A 271 5.19 10.44 -26.35
N LYS A 272 3.88 10.78 -26.42
CA LYS A 272 3.45 12.17 -26.63
C LYS A 272 3.84 13.02 -25.43
N LYS A 273 4.52 14.11 -25.70
CA LYS A 273 4.90 15.10 -24.66
C LYS A 273 3.67 15.74 -24.03
N LEU A 274 3.69 15.84 -22.72
CA LEU A 274 2.66 16.45 -21.90
C LEU A 274 3.28 17.55 -21.05
N VAL A 275 2.52 18.62 -20.84
CA VAL A 275 2.93 19.73 -19.97
C VAL A 275 1.76 20.11 -19.09
N PHE A 276 2.01 20.21 -17.79
CA PHE A 276 1.03 20.72 -16.82
C PHE A 276 1.63 21.90 -16.08
N ASN A 277 0.77 22.80 -15.57
CA ASN A 277 1.17 23.94 -14.77
C ASN A 277 0.37 23.96 -13.48
N GLY A 278 1.02 24.05 -12.35
CA GLY A 278 0.40 24.01 -11.04
C GLY A 278 1.00 25.02 -10.07
N ASN A 279 0.22 25.33 -9.03
CA ASN A 279 0.69 26.19 -7.94
C ASN A 279 1.61 25.41 -6.98
N ARG A 280 1.34 24.13 -6.79
CA ARG A 280 2.12 23.20 -5.96
C ARG A 280 2.17 21.83 -6.60
N VAL A 281 3.29 21.15 -6.43
CA VAL A 281 3.49 19.76 -6.86
C VAL A 281 4.07 18.98 -5.69
N PHE A 282 3.46 17.85 -5.37
CA PHE A 282 3.90 16.93 -4.34
C PHE A 282 4.48 15.70 -5.04
N LEU A 283 5.79 15.47 -4.84
CA LEU A 283 6.46 14.28 -5.34
C LEU A 283 6.25 13.13 -4.34
N ALA A 284 5.56 12.09 -4.77
CA ALA A 284 5.21 10.94 -3.96
C ALA A 284 5.41 9.61 -4.72
N CYS A 285 6.43 9.60 -5.56
CA CYS A 285 6.71 8.48 -6.47
C CYS A 285 7.74 7.47 -5.93
N GLY A 286 8.06 7.53 -4.63
CA GLY A 286 8.95 6.59 -3.94
C GLY A 286 10.42 6.93 -3.98
#